data_6f9a35e7319dd9d686f8936dc70472de
#
_entry.id   6f9a35e7319dd9d686f8936dc70472de
#
_cell.length_a   1.000
_cell.length_b   1.000
_cell.length_c   1.000
_cell.angle_alpha   90.00
_cell.angle_beta   90.00
_cell.angle_gamma   90.00
#
_symmetry.space_group_name_H-M   'P 1'
#
loop_
_entity.id
_entity.type
_entity.pdbx_description
1 polymer ?
#
loop_
_entity_poly.entity_id
_entity_poly.type
_entity_poly.pdbx_seq_one_letter_code
_entity_poly.pdbx_strand_id
1 'polypeptide(L)'
;MCIRDRVYGSWSGGIFLIEIDEETGYPIYPEADEENHVDSYYGKKLLGGYHNSIEGPHIMYDETSGYYYLFLSYGNLQAKGGYQMRLFRCDTVDGIYTDAAGKDMYLFVEHKDHGLKMMGNYTFPSLTQTYMAPGGQTAFEDEDGKLYLVYHQRFAKTGELHEPRVHQLFRTKDGWLVAAPFATDGETLKEDGYSGDEIQGTFYLVNHGTDISDKVHKPQGIQLNADGTVTGEELEGTWEAEEGTPYIEVTLGENIYTGVVLAMTDEAGNDTMCFSAKSDNNETIWGVKYLLP
;
A
#
# COMPACT_ATOMS: atom_id res chain seq x y z
N MET A 1 21.67 9.95 -1.26
CA MET A 1 21.20 9.10 -2.36
C MET A 1 21.58 9.79 -3.66
N CYS A 2 22.53 9.25 -4.40
CA CYS A 2 22.81 9.75 -5.75
C CYS A 2 21.60 9.38 -6.61
N ILE A 3 20.97 10.37 -7.25
CA ILE A 3 19.88 10.11 -8.19
C ILE A 3 20.53 9.61 -9.47
N ARG A 4 20.73 8.29 -9.57
CA ARG A 4 21.34 7.64 -10.74
C ARG A 4 20.29 7.07 -11.69
N ASP A 5 19.08 6.85 -11.20
CA ASP A 5 18.04 6.13 -11.94
C ASP A 5 16.74 6.91 -11.97
N ARG A 6 16.07 6.87 -13.10
CA ARG A 6 14.74 7.42 -13.31
C ARG A 6 13.77 6.30 -13.65
N VAL A 7 12.76 6.12 -12.82
CA VAL A 7 11.60 5.28 -13.14
C VAL A 7 10.53 6.10 -13.84
N TYR A 8 9.94 5.58 -14.90
CA TYR A 8 8.92 6.26 -15.69
C TYR A 8 8.11 5.28 -16.53
N GLY A 9 7.08 5.75 -17.16
CA GLY A 9 6.26 4.97 -18.08
C GLY A 9 4.81 4.90 -17.67
N SER A 10 4.02 4.23 -18.48
CA SER A 10 2.57 4.11 -18.33
C SER A 10 2.03 3.01 -19.24
N TRP A 11 0.74 2.98 -19.43
CA TRP A 11 -0.12 1.97 -20.08
C TRP A 11 0.42 1.31 -21.35
N SER A 12 0.97 2.08 -22.27
CA SER A 12 1.29 1.57 -23.63
C SER A 12 2.56 0.72 -23.66
N GLY A 13 3.65 1.25 -23.11
CA GLY A 13 4.97 0.60 -23.14
C GLY A 13 5.23 -0.24 -21.88
N GLY A 14 4.72 0.18 -20.75
CA GLY A 14 5.04 -0.34 -19.42
C GLY A 14 5.86 0.66 -18.61
N ILE A 15 6.42 0.17 -17.54
CA ILE A 15 7.24 0.90 -16.59
C ILE A 15 8.70 0.55 -16.84
N PHE A 16 9.51 1.60 -17.01
CA PHE A 16 10.93 1.48 -17.35
C PHE A 16 11.80 2.17 -16.31
N LEU A 17 13.03 1.72 -16.25
CA LEU A 17 14.13 2.32 -15.51
C LEU A 17 15.24 2.70 -16.47
N ILE A 18 15.76 3.92 -16.35
CA ILE A 18 16.90 4.39 -17.13
C ILE A 18 17.88 5.14 -16.23
N GLU A 19 19.16 4.89 -16.45
CA GLU A 19 20.22 5.61 -15.73
C GLU A 19 20.28 7.06 -16.19
N ILE A 20 20.56 7.97 -15.26
CA ILE A 20 20.67 9.40 -15.49
C ILE A 20 22.09 9.85 -15.18
N ASP A 21 22.67 10.59 -16.09
CA ASP A 21 23.94 11.28 -15.87
C ASP A 21 23.77 12.37 -14.80
N GLU A 22 24.53 12.27 -13.74
CA GLU A 22 24.38 13.13 -12.53
C GLU A 22 24.74 14.61 -12.80
N GLU A 23 25.62 14.87 -13.77
CA GLU A 23 26.06 16.24 -14.06
C GLU A 23 25.07 16.97 -15.00
N THR A 24 24.54 16.24 -15.98
CA THR A 24 23.70 16.83 -17.03
C THR A 24 22.20 16.60 -16.83
N GLY A 25 21.82 15.58 -16.07
CA GLY A 25 20.43 15.14 -15.89
C GLY A 25 19.85 14.45 -17.14
N TYR A 26 20.67 14.15 -18.15
CA TYR A 26 20.23 13.43 -19.35
C TYR A 26 20.29 11.91 -19.16
N PRO A 27 19.42 11.16 -19.86
CA PRO A 27 19.48 9.70 -19.88
C PRO A 27 20.81 9.18 -20.42
N ILE A 28 21.36 8.16 -19.77
CA ILE A 28 22.44 7.35 -20.30
C ILE A 28 21.79 6.16 -21.01
N TYR A 29 21.87 6.15 -22.34
CA TYR A 29 21.24 5.13 -23.15
C TYR A 29 22.05 3.82 -23.11
N PRO A 30 21.45 2.70 -22.67
CA PRO A 30 22.14 1.41 -22.59
C PRO A 30 22.30 0.76 -23.97
N GLU A 31 23.14 -0.27 -24.04
CA GLU A 31 23.07 -1.22 -25.15
C GLU A 31 21.83 -2.11 -24.99
N ALA A 32 21.17 -2.45 -26.13
CA ALA A 32 20.00 -3.31 -26.09
C ALA A 32 20.37 -4.72 -25.61
N ASP A 33 19.56 -5.29 -24.72
CA ASP A 33 19.71 -6.65 -24.20
C ASP A 33 18.31 -7.26 -24.06
N GLU A 34 17.92 -8.08 -25.06
CA GLU A 34 16.60 -8.71 -25.08
C GLU A 34 16.41 -9.71 -23.95
N GLU A 35 17.49 -10.40 -23.51
CA GLU A 35 17.43 -11.39 -22.45
C GLU A 35 17.11 -10.73 -21.10
N ASN A 36 17.70 -9.56 -20.85
CA ASN A 36 17.48 -8.76 -19.65
C ASN A 36 16.44 -7.66 -19.83
N HIS A 37 15.71 -7.66 -20.94
CA HIS A 37 14.63 -6.72 -21.27
C HIS A 37 15.05 -5.26 -21.26
N VAL A 38 16.25 -4.99 -21.76
CA VAL A 38 16.79 -3.65 -21.92
C VAL A 38 16.59 -3.19 -23.36
N ASP A 39 15.84 -2.11 -23.51
CA ASP A 39 15.70 -1.37 -24.74
C ASP A 39 16.75 -0.26 -24.80
N SER A 40 17.41 -0.09 -25.97
CA SER A 40 18.48 0.89 -26.12
C SER A 40 18.01 2.35 -26.01
N TYR A 41 16.72 2.62 -26.11
CA TYR A 41 16.14 3.95 -26.02
C TYR A 41 15.34 4.17 -24.75
N TYR A 42 14.60 3.14 -24.29
CA TYR A 42 13.73 3.24 -23.12
C TYR A 42 14.38 2.75 -21.83
N GLY A 43 15.53 2.06 -21.90
CA GLY A 43 16.15 1.46 -20.73
C GLY A 43 15.53 0.12 -20.37
N LYS A 44 15.66 -0.29 -19.10
CA LYS A 44 15.18 -1.58 -18.61
C LYS A 44 13.69 -1.55 -18.31
N LYS A 45 12.93 -2.46 -18.91
CA LYS A 45 11.53 -2.65 -18.59
C LYS A 45 11.40 -3.39 -17.27
N LEU A 46 10.70 -2.78 -16.31
CA LEU A 46 10.45 -3.38 -15.00
C LEU A 46 9.18 -4.22 -14.99
N LEU A 47 8.08 -3.72 -15.55
CA LEU A 47 6.81 -4.42 -15.61
C LEU A 47 5.78 -3.71 -16.52
N GLY A 48 4.62 -4.32 -16.69
CA GLY A 48 3.46 -3.69 -17.35
C GLY A 48 3.57 -3.58 -18.87
N GLY A 49 2.78 -2.69 -19.44
CA GLY A 49 2.63 -2.48 -20.88
C GLY A 49 1.34 -3.10 -21.42
N TYR A 50 1.23 -3.19 -22.75
CA TYR A 50 0.09 -3.81 -23.45
C TYR A 50 -1.27 -3.20 -23.11
N HIS A 51 -1.30 -1.89 -22.84
CA HIS A 51 -2.47 -1.13 -22.43
C HIS A 51 -3.07 -1.54 -21.07
N ASN A 52 -2.31 -2.22 -20.23
CA ASN A 52 -2.66 -2.36 -18.82
C ASN A 52 -2.72 -0.98 -18.16
N SER A 53 -3.78 -0.71 -17.41
CA SER A 53 -3.99 0.58 -16.73
C SER A 53 -3.10 0.73 -15.51
N ILE A 54 -1.81 0.93 -15.75
CA ILE A 54 -0.75 1.06 -14.74
C ILE A 54 0.06 2.30 -15.08
N GLU A 55 0.29 3.17 -14.09
CA GLU A 55 1.04 4.41 -14.27
C GLU A 55 1.60 4.96 -12.95
N GLY A 56 2.18 6.16 -13.01
CA GLY A 56 2.66 6.89 -11.84
C GLY A 56 3.71 6.14 -11.02
N PRO A 57 4.75 5.56 -11.67
CA PRO A 57 5.74 4.80 -10.93
C PRO A 57 6.57 5.69 -10.01
N HIS A 58 6.82 5.20 -8.80
CA HIS A 58 7.77 5.75 -7.85
C HIS A 58 8.53 4.63 -7.19
N ILE A 59 9.85 4.73 -7.13
CA ILE A 59 10.72 3.79 -6.41
C ILE A 59 11.28 4.48 -5.16
N MET A 60 11.14 3.80 -4.02
CA MET A 60 11.79 4.18 -2.76
C MET A 60 12.67 3.02 -2.32
N TYR A 61 13.93 3.32 -1.97
CA TYR A 61 14.79 2.37 -1.27
C TYR A 61 14.63 2.54 0.23
N ASP A 62 14.44 1.45 0.91
CA ASP A 62 14.37 1.39 2.37
C ASP A 62 15.58 0.64 2.93
N GLU A 63 16.48 1.36 3.58
CA GLU A 63 17.71 0.81 4.12
C GLU A 63 17.45 -0.21 5.24
N THR A 64 16.37 -0.05 5.99
CA THR A 64 16.01 -0.94 7.10
C THR A 64 15.60 -2.32 6.61
N SER A 65 14.78 -2.41 5.58
CA SER A 65 14.36 -3.70 5.00
C SER A 65 15.30 -4.23 3.92
N GLY A 66 16.13 -3.34 3.33
CA GLY A 66 17.01 -3.64 2.20
C GLY A 66 16.28 -3.77 0.86
N TYR A 67 15.00 -3.37 0.77
CA TYR A 67 14.19 -3.48 -0.44
C TYR A 67 14.03 -2.14 -1.16
N TYR A 68 13.93 -2.25 -2.49
CA TYR A 68 13.37 -1.22 -3.36
C TYR A 68 11.87 -1.47 -3.51
N TYR A 69 11.07 -0.49 -3.15
CA TYR A 69 9.61 -0.54 -3.28
C TYR A 69 9.17 0.24 -4.50
N LEU A 70 8.47 -0.41 -5.42
CA LEU A 70 7.87 0.20 -6.59
C LEU A 70 6.37 0.42 -6.33
N PHE A 71 6.00 1.67 -6.18
CA PHE A 71 4.62 2.13 -6.04
C PHE A 71 4.04 2.45 -7.41
N LEU A 72 2.81 2.03 -7.65
CA LEU A 72 2.11 2.20 -8.91
C LEU A 72 0.65 2.61 -8.69
N SER A 73 0.11 3.41 -9.60
CA SER A 73 -1.32 3.65 -9.71
C SER A 73 -1.93 2.72 -10.75
N TYR A 74 -3.03 2.06 -10.40
CA TYR A 74 -3.81 1.17 -11.26
C TYR A 74 -5.19 1.77 -11.53
N GLY A 75 -5.80 1.36 -12.64
CA GLY A 75 -7.14 1.81 -13.03
C GLY A 75 -7.15 3.11 -13.82
N ASN A 76 -8.32 3.63 -14.11
CA ASN A 76 -8.48 4.89 -14.84
C ASN A 76 -8.49 6.07 -13.87
N LEU A 77 -7.77 7.13 -14.24
CA LEU A 77 -7.67 8.38 -13.47
C LEU A 77 -9.01 9.16 -13.46
N GLN A 78 -10.03 8.62 -12.84
CA GLN A 78 -11.33 9.25 -12.65
C GLN A 78 -11.91 8.81 -11.32
N ALA A 79 -12.83 9.60 -10.74
CA ALA A 79 -13.47 9.27 -9.46
C ALA A 79 -14.15 7.88 -9.46
N LYS A 80 -14.64 7.44 -10.62
CA LYS A 80 -15.27 6.12 -10.83
C LYS A 80 -14.46 5.19 -11.73
N GLY A 81 -13.17 5.47 -11.88
CA GLY A 81 -12.28 4.70 -12.77
C GLY A 81 -11.58 3.52 -12.12
N GLY A 82 -11.83 3.28 -10.84
CA GLY A 82 -11.13 2.24 -10.07
C GLY A 82 -9.67 2.57 -9.79
N TYR A 83 -9.30 3.87 -9.80
CA TYR A 83 -7.95 4.31 -9.51
C TYR A 83 -7.56 3.92 -8.09
N GLN A 84 -6.36 3.36 -7.93
CA GLN A 84 -5.91 2.76 -6.68
C GLN A 84 -4.39 2.62 -6.66
N MET A 85 -3.80 2.36 -5.50
CA MET A 85 -2.36 2.22 -5.35
C MET A 85 -1.96 0.77 -5.09
N ARG A 86 -0.90 0.33 -5.76
CA ARG A 86 -0.30 -1.00 -5.57
C ARG A 86 1.20 -0.92 -5.37
N LEU A 87 1.73 -1.94 -4.70
CA LEU A 87 3.11 -2.05 -4.27
C LEU A 87 3.73 -3.35 -4.76
N PHE A 88 4.96 -3.23 -5.24
CA PHE A 88 5.88 -4.34 -5.53
C PHE A 88 7.19 -4.07 -4.82
N ARG A 89 8.04 -5.10 -4.66
CA ARG A 89 9.39 -4.92 -4.12
C ARG A 89 10.42 -5.77 -4.83
N CYS A 90 11.68 -5.34 -4.73
CA CYS A 90 12.84 -6.05 -5.22
C CYS A 90 14.05 -5.74 -4.32
N ASP A 91 15.04 -6.62 -4.29
CA ASP A 91 16.31 -6.41 -3.58
C ASP A 91 17.33 -5.58 -4.36
N THR A 92 17.09 -5.35 -5.66
CA THR A 92 17.89 -4.46 -6.51
C THR A 92 16.98 -3.49 -7.27
N VAL A 93 17.50 -2.30 -7.60
CA VAL A 93 16.69 -1.24 -8.25
C VAL A 93 16.21 -1.64 -9.64
N ASP A 94 16.98 -2.45 -10.33
CA ASP A 94 16.76 -2.91 -11.70
C ASP A 94 16.39 -4.39 -11.79
N GLY A 95 16.08 -5.04 -10.66
CA GLY A 95 15.70 -6.45 -10.59
C GLY A 95 14.26 -6.73 -11.01
N ILE A 96 13.82 -7.95 -10.77
CA ILE A 96 12.45 -8.39 -11.02
C ILE A 96 11.60 -8.04 -9.79
N TYR A 97 10.72 -7.07 -9.93
CA TYR A 97 9.80 -6.67 -8.88
C TYR A 97 8.68 -7.69 -8.72
N THR A 98 8.49 -8.18 -7.50
CA THR A 98 7.43 -9.13 -7.15
C THR A 98 6.41 -8.52 -6.21
N ASP A 99 5.19 -9.02 -6.26
CA ASP A 99 4.11 -8.69 -5.33
C ASP A 99 4.13 -9.58 -4.08
N ALA A 100 3.18 -9.40 -3.16
CA ALA A 100 3.12 -10.15 -1.92
C ALA A 100 2.83 -11.65 -2.13
N ALA A 101 2.26 -12.04 -3.28
CA ALA A 101 2.10 -13.42 -3.69
C ALA A 101 3.36 -14.03 -4.32
N GLY A 102 4.48 -13.27 -4.38
CA GLY A 102 5.73 -13.69 -5.02
C GLY A 102 5.66 -13.72 -6.55
N LYS A 103 4.69 -13.03 -7.16
CA LYS A 103 4.50 -12.99 -8.61
C LYS A 103 5.09 -11.71 -9.18
N ASP A 104 5.77 -11.84 -10.31
CA ASP A 104 6.16 -10.70 -11.14
C ASP A 104 5.07 -10.36 -12.17
N MET A 105 5.19 -9.17 -12.75
CA MET A 105 4.28 -8.70 -13.81
C MET A 105 5.07 -8.27 -15.06
N TYR A 106 6.00 -9.10 -15.47
CA TYR A 106 7.00 -8.78 -16.46
C TYR A 106 6.47 -8.82 -17.89
N LEU A 107 5.67 -9.86 -18.23
CA LEU A 107 5.14 -10.08 -19.57
C LEU A 107 3.66 -10.44 -19.54
N PHE A 108 2.86 -9.83 -20.45
CA PHE A 108 1.50 -10.23 -20.86
C PHE A 108 0.53 -10.66 -19.75
N VAL A 109 0.78 -10.29 -18.52
CA VAL A 109 -0.08 -10.71 -17.42
C VAL A 109 -1.25 -9.77 -17.32
N GLU A 110 -2.42 -10.32 -17.05
CA GLU A 110 -3.57 -9.52 -16.69
C GLU A 110 -3.30 -8.83 -15.34
N HIS A 111 -3.12 -7.52 -15.36
CA HIS A 111 -2.58 -6.75 -14.24
C HIS A 111 -3.47 -6.74 -12.98
N LYS A 112 -4.77 -7.04 -13.11
CA LYS A 112 -5.74 -6.94 -12.01
C LYS A 112 -5.39 -7.80 -10.78
N ASP A 113 -4.71 -8.95 -10.99
CA ASP A 113 -4.41 -9.92 -9.94
C ASP A 113 -2.97 -9.77 -9.38
N HIS A 114 -2.24 -8.71 -9.81
CA HIS A 114 -0.86 -8.49 -9.43
C HIS A 114 -0.66 -7.19 -8.66
N GLY A 115 0.30 -7.20 -7.74
CA GLY A 115 0.65 -6.07 -6.89
C GLY A 115 -0.17 -6.03 -5.61
N LEU A 116 0.51 -5.83 -4.48
CA LEU A 116 -0.15 -5.63 -3.19
C LEU A 116 -0.99 -4.36 -3.24
N LYS A 117 -2.32 -4.49 -3.16
CA LYS A 117 -3.22 -3.34 -3.15
C LYS A 117 -3.14 -2.64 -1.80
N MET A 118 -2.50 -1.49 -1.76
CA MET A 118 -2.32 -0.71 -0.53
C MET A 118 -3.61 -0.07 -0.08
N MET A 119 -4.34 0.53 -1.00
CA MET A 119 -5.67 1.10 -0.79
C MET A 119 -6.40 1.35 -2.11
N GLY A 120 -7.74 1.38 -2.04
CA GLY A 120 -8.65 1.79 -3.11
C GLY A 120 -9.71 2.72 -2.54
N ASN A 121 -10.95 2.64 -3.05
CA ASN A 121 -12.06 3.41 -2.51
C ASN A 121 -12.52 2.84 -1.17
N TYR A 122 -12.68 3.69 -0.16
CA TYR A 122 -13.08 3.25 1.18
C TYR A 122 -13.84 4.31 1.96
N THR A 123 -14.43 3.89 3.07
CA THR A 123 -15.06 4.77 4.05
C THR A 123 -14.94 4.20 5.46
N PHE A 124 -14.93 5.10 6.46
CA PHE A 124 -15.08 4.80 7.88
C PHE A 124 -16.11 5.74 8.48
N PRO A 125 -16.71 5.40 9.64
CA PRO A 125 -17.68 6.29 10.31
C PRO A 125 -17.12 7.66 10.71
N SER A 126 -15.83 7.76 10.99
CA SER A 126 -15.13 9.01 11.33
C SER A 126 -14.84 9.91 10.13
N LEU A 127 -14.96 9.39 8.90
CA LEU A 127 -14.73 10.19 7.69
C LEU A 127 -15.96 11.02 7.36
N THR A 128 -15.78 12.31 7.13
CA THR A 128 -16.86 13.21 6.67
C THR A 128 -17.29 12.93 5.23
N GLN A 129 -16.39 12.31 4.43
CA GLN A 129 -16.62 11.97 3.04
C GLN A 129 -16.05 10.58 2.72
N THR A 130 -16.65 9.90 1.77
CA THR A 130 -16.10 8.65 1.22
C THR A 130 -14.89 8.96 0.35
N TYR A 131 -13.79 8.28 0.57
CA TYR A 131 -12.54 8.41 -0.17
C TYR A 131 -12.61 7.59 -1.46
N MET A 132 -12.27 8.24 -2.58
CA MET A 132 -12.37 7.70 -3.92
C MET A 132 -11.06 7.89 -4.70
N ALA A 133 -10.71 6.93 -5.52
CA ALA A 133 -9.66 7.04 -6.54
C ALA A 133 -8.32 7.61 -6.02
N PRO A 134 -7.71 7.00 -4.99
CA PRO A 134 -6.39 7.39 -4.51
C PRO A 134 -5.30 7.01 -5.52
N GLY A 135 -4.30 7.86 -5.72
CA GLY A 135 -3.17 7.55 -6.61
C GLY A 135 -2.25 8.72 -6.89
N GLY A 136 -1.39 8.58 -7.91
CA GLY A 136 -0.37 9.57 -8.23
C GLY A 136 0.61 9.78 -7.07
N GLN A 137 1.00 8.68 -6.45
CA GLN A 137 1.69 8.62 -5.18
C GLN A 137 3.20 8.82 -5.30
N THR A 138 3.78 9.32 -4.22
CA THR A 138 5.20 9.24 -3.89
C THR A 138 5.38 8.79 -2.46
N ALA A 139 6.51 8.17 -2.13
CA ALA A 139 6.85 7.78 -0.78
C ALA A 139 8.26 8.26 -0.44
N PHE A 140 8.51 8.54 0.82
CA PHE A 140 9.82 8.97 1.30
C PHE A 140 10.01 8.63 2.78
N GLU A 141 11.24 8.57 3.20
CA GLU A 141 11.65 8.51 4.60
C GLU A 141 12.09 9.90 5.06
N ASP A 142 11.60 10.34 6.21
CA ASP A 142 12.02 11.62 6.80
C ASP A 142 13.31 11.48 7.63
N GLU A 143 13.76 12.59 8.21
CA GLU A 143 15.00 12.65 9.01
C GLU A 143 14.90 11.81 10.30
N ASP A 144 13.69 11.51 10.77
CA ASP A 144 13.41 10.70 11.95
C ASP A 144 13.23 9.21 11.63
N GLY A 145 13.38 8.80 10.35
CA GLY A 145 13.23 7.42 9.88
C GLY A 145 11.79 6.98 9.71
N LYS A 146 10.83 7.92 9.73
CA LYS A 146 9.43 7.63 9.45
C LYS A 146 9.17 7.63 7.95
N LEU A 147 8.39 6.66 7.51
CA LEU A 147 8.00 6.51 6.11
C LEU A 147 6.64 7.16 5.87
N TYR A 148 6.53 7.90 4.78
CA TYR A 148 5.31 8.59 4.40
C TYR A 148 4.91 8.27 2.97
N LEU A 149 3.59 8.17 2.73
CA LEU A 149 2.95 8.05 1.44
C LEU A 149 2.15 9.32 1.16
N VAL A 150 2.56 10.08 0.15
CA VAL A 150 1.86 11.29 -0.31
C VAL A 150 1.16 10.96 -1.63
N TYR A 151 -0.12 11.26 -1.72
CA TYR A 151 -0.92 10.94 -2.89
C TYR A 151 -2.09 11.91 -3.05
N HIS A 152 -2.76 11.90 -4.20
CA HIS A 152 -4.00 12.64 -4.37
C HIS A 152 -5.20 11.75 -4.03
N GLN A 153 -6.20 12.36 -3.38
CA GLN A 153 -7.44 11.72 -2.97
C GLN A 153 -8.64 12.47 -3.56
N ARG A 154 -9.55 11.74 -4.20
CA ARG A 154 -10.88 12.24 -4.57
C ARG A 154 -11.91 11.84 -3.52
N PHE A 155 -13.07 12.45 -3.59
CA PHE A 155 -14.16 12.21 -2.65
C PHE A 155 -15.47 11.94 -3.38
N ALA A 156 -16.34 11.13 -2.77
CA ALA A 156 -17.68 10.93 -3.31
C ALA A 156 -18.44 12.25 -3.40
N LYS A 157 -19.13 12.47 -4.52
CA LYS A 157 -19.99 13.64 -4.78
C LYS A 157 -19.25 14.95 -5.04
N THR A 158 -17.94 14.97 -5.14
CA THR A 158 -17.16 16.18 -5.48
C THR A 158 -16.70 16.22 -6.95
N GLY A 159 -17.17 15.29 -7.78
CA GLY A 159 -16.72 15.14 -9.17
C GLY A 159 -15.26 14.71 -9.24
N GLU A 160 -14.46 15.42 -10.02
CA GLU A 160 -13.03 15.12 -10.20
C GLU A 160 -12.11 16.00 -9.31
N LEU A 161 -12.67 16.77 -8.39
CA LEU A 161 -11.88 17.53 -7.41
C LEU A 161 -11.10 16.57 -6.52
N HIS A 162 -9.85 16.90 -6.26
CA HIS A 162 -8.96 16.08 -5.43
C HIS A 162 -8.09 16.98 -4.54
N GLU A 163 -7.59 16.39 -3.47
CA GLU A 163 -6.70 17.02 -2.51
C GLU A 163 -5.51 16.09 -2.22
N PRO A 164 -4.36 16.62 -1.82
CA PRO A 164 -3.28 15.79 -1.30
C PRO A 164 -3.67 15.16 0.05
N ARG A 165 -3.17 13.95 0.28
CA ARG A 165 -3.22 13.25 1.57
C ARG A 165 -1.86 12.66 1.87
N VAL A 166 -1.56 12.55 3.15
CA VAL A 166 -0.35 11.93 3.65
C VAL A 166 -0.74 10.87 4.67
N HIS A 167 -0.37 9.63 4.39
CA HIS A 167 -0.48 8.52 5.34
C HIS A 167 0.92 8.07 5.74
N GLN A 168 1.10 7.69 6.99
CA GLN A 168 2.33 7.05 7.40
C GLN A 168 2.36 5.61 6.91
N LEU A 169 3.55 5.15 6.51
CA LEU A 169 3.80 3.76 6.16
C LEU A 169 4.53 3.07 7.31
N PHE A 170 4.21 1.80 7.51
CA PHE A 170 4.85 0.96 8.51
C PHE A 170 5.38 -0.30 7.88
N ARG A 171 6.53 -0.76 8.36
CA ARG A 171 7.14 -2.03 7.94
C ARG A 171 6.46 -3.18 8.66
N THR A 172 5.99 -4.16 7.91
CA THR A 172 5.58 -5.44 8.47
C THR A 172 6.80 -6.27 8.85
N LYS A 173 6.61 -7.34 9.64
CA LYS A 173 7.70 -8.20 10.09
C LYS A 173 8.49 -8.83 8.93
N ASP A 174 7.82 -9.12 7.81
CA ASP A 174 8.41 -9.68 6.59
C ASP A 174 8.89 -8.61 5.59
N GLY A 175 8.95 -7.34 6.04
CA GLY A 175 9.51 -6.24 5.27
C GLY A 175 8.60 -5.72 4.16
N TRP A 176 7.28 -5.94 4.19
CA TRP A 176 6.34 -5.21 3.35
C TRP A 176 5.96 -3.87 4.01
N LEU A 177 5.37 -2.98 3.21
CA LEU A 177 4.85 -1.72 3.72
C LEU A 177 3.32 -1.73 3.71
N VAL A 178 2.74 -1.26 4.81
CA VAL A 178 1.29 -1.03 4.96
C VAL A 178 1.05 0.42 5.36
N ALA A 179 -0.02 1.02 4.84
CA ALA A 179 -0.37 2.41 5.17
C ALA A 179 -1.27 2.46 6.42
N ALA A 180 -1.09 3.48 7.25
CA ALA A 180 -2.03 3.79 8.33
C ALA A 180 -3.44 4.05 7.79
N PRO A 181 -4.52 3.74 8.54
CA PRO A 181 -5.90 3.94 8.06
C PRO A 181 -6.32 5.40 7.83
N PHE A 182 -5.69 6.35 8.52
CA PHE A 182 -6.03 7.78 8.46
C PHE A 182 -4.82 8.63 8.07
N ALA A 183 -5.09 9.87 7.66
CA ALA A 183 -4.05 10.86 7.45
C ALA A 183 -3.20 11.04 8.72
N THR A 184 -1.88 11.15 8.54
CA THR A 184 -0.95 11.13 9.67
C THR A 184 -0.88 12.46 10.40
N ASP A 185 -0.77 12.36 11.73
CA ASP A 185 -0.32 13.43 12.64
C ASP A 185 1.13 13.18 13.13
N GLY A 186 1.83 12.24 12.49
CA GLY A 186 3.21 11.87 12.82
C GLY A 186 3.31 10.77 13.89
N GLU A 187 2.46 9.78 13.81
CA GLU A 187 2.38 8.65 14.74
C GLU A 187 3.72 7.94 14.87
N THR A 188 3.94 7.35 16.02
CA THR A 188 5.10 6.51 16.28
C THR A 188 4.64 5.15 16.73
N LEU A 189 5.15 4.09 16.10
CA LEU A 189 4.92 2.73 16.60
C LEU A 189 5.46 2.61 18.02
N LYS A 190 4.68 2.02 18.88
CA LYS A 190 5.14 1.60 20.20
C LYS A 190 6.00 0.35 20.01
N GLU A 191 7.31 0.48 20.16
CA GLU A 191 8.27 -0.60 19.87
C GLU A 191 7.97 -1.88 20.63
N ASP A 192 7.59 -1.76 21.92
CA ASP A 192 7.20 -2.88 22.79
C ASP A 192 5.77 -3.40 22.49
N GLY A 193 5.09 -2.82 21.49
CA GLY A 193 3.73 -3.20 21.12
C GLY A 193 2.67 -2.91 22.16
N TYR A 194 1.54 -3.58 22.02
CA TYR A 194 0.37 -3.48 22.89
C TYR A 194 -0.01 -4.87 23.40
N SER A 195 -0.46 -4.95 24.65
CA SER A 195 -0.98 -6.21 25.20
C SER A 195 -2.29 -6.61 24.50
N GLY A 196 -2.61 -7.91 24.54
CA GLY A 196 -3.89 -8.40 24.04
C GLY A 196 -5.09 -7.69 24.68
N ASP A 197 -5.00 -7.31 25.97
CA ASP A 197 -6.04 -6.58 26.68
C ASP A 197 -6.24 -5.15 26.15
N GLU A 198 -5.18 -4.49 25.69
CA GLU A 198 -5.27 -3.17 25.05
C GLU A 198 -5.87 -3.26 23.63
N ILE A 199 -5.53 -4.33 22.88
CA ILE A 199 -5.97 -4.53 21.50
C ILE A 199 -7.40 -5.04 21.45
N GLN A 200 -7.76 -6.09 22.22
CA GLN A 200 -9.08 -6.72 22.14
C GLN A 200 -10.23 -5.72 22.13
N GLY A 201 -11.33 -6.06 21.47
CA GLY A 201 -12.51 -5.19 21.40
C GLY A 201 -13.17 -5.23 20.04
N THR A 202 -14.13 -4.33 19.83
CA THR A 202 -14.86 -4.22 18.57
C THR A 202 -14.14 -3.27 17.61
N PHE A 203 -14.01 -3.69 16.36
CA PHE A 203 -13.36 -2.92 15.30
C PHE A 203 -14.27 -2.75 14.08
N TYR A 204 -14.10 -1.64 13.38
CA TYR A 204 -14.49 -1.47 11.99
C TYR A 204 -13.37 -2.02 11.11
N LEU A 205 -13.64 -3.09 10.36
CA LEU A 205 -12.69 -3.69 9.43
C LEU A 205 -13.00 -3.27 7.99
N VAL A 206 -12.04 -2.70 7.30
CA VAL A 206 -12.08 -2.49 5.84
C VAL A 206 -11.09 -3.45 5.19
N ASN A 207 -11.56 -4.30 4.28
CA ASN A 207 -10.71 -5.06 3.37
C ASN A 207 -10.72 -4.36 2.01
N HIS A 208 -9.54 -3.93 1.53
CA HIS A 208 -9.40 -3.25 0.25
C HIS A 208 -9.54 -4.17 -0.96
N GLY A 209 -9.51 -5.50 -0.74
CA GLY A 209 -9.60 -6.52 -1.80
C GLY A 209 -8.50 -6.38 -2.85
N THR A 210 -8.72 -6.97 -4.03
CA THR A 210 -7.79 -6.90 -5.17
C THR A 210 -8.45 -6.32 -6.44
N ASP A 211 -9.74 -5.99 -6.39
CA ASP A 211 -10.49 -5.49 -7.54
C ASP A 211 -9.97 -4.14 -8.06
N ILE A 212 -10.13 -3.90 -9.37
CA ILE A 212 -9.96 -2.60 -10.02
C ILE A 212 -11.36 -2.14 -10.41
N SER A 213 -12.03 -1.43 -9.51
CA SER A 213 -13.42 -1.00 -9.70
C SER A 213 -13.71 0.29 -8.94
N ASP A 214 -14.88 0.88 -9.16
CA ASP A 214 -15.39 2.03 -8.40
C ASP A 214 -16.10 1.62 -7.09
N LYS A 215 -16.04 0.35 -6.73
CA LYS A 215 -16.60 -0.15 -5.47
C LYS A 215 -15.96 0.55 -4.28
N VAL A 216 -16.81 1.02 -3.37
CA VAL A 216 -16.38 1.52 -2.07
C VAL A 216 -16.35 0.37 -1.09
N HIS A 217 -15.16 0.08 -0.55
CA HIS A 217 -14.98 -0.88 0.53
C HIS A 217 -15.51 -0.28 1.83
N LYS A 218 -16.59 -0.85 2.33
CA LYS A 218 -17.26 -0.39 3.54
C LYS A 218 -16.76 -1.17 4.75
N PRO A 219 -16.72 -0.53 5.91
CA PRO A 219 -16.32 -1.21 7.13
C PRO A 219 -17.36 -2.25 7.54
N GLN A 220 -16.86 -3.39 8.01
CA GLN A 220 -17.64 -4.44 8.68
C GLN A 220 -17.27 -4.46 10.15
N GLY A 221 -18.25 -4.70 11.03
CA GLY A 221 -17.99 -4.87 12.45
C GLY A 221 -17.38 -6.24 12.73
N ILE A 222 -16.26 -6.27 13.44
CA ILE A 222 -15.64 -7.48 13.96
C ILE A 222 -15.32 -7.31 15.44
N GLN A 223 -15.27 -8.42 16.17
CA GLN A 223 -14.82 -8.50 17.56
C GLN A 223 -13.51 -9.28 17.61
N LEU A 224 -12.44 -8.66 18.11
CA LEU A 224 -11.23 -9.35 18.53
C LEU A 224 -11.43 -9.80 19.97
N ASN A 225 -11.63 -11.10 20.19
CA ASN A 225 -11.93 -11.66 21.50
C ASN A 225 -10.65 -11.94 22.30
N ALA A 226 -10.74 -11.91 23.63
CA ALA A 226 -9.63 -12.18 24.55
C ALA A 226 -9.01 -13.58 24.40
N ASP A 227 -9.75 -14.52 23.83
CA ASP A 227 -9.29 -15.90 23.58
C ASP A 227 -8.56 -16.06 22.23
N GLY A 228 -8.30 -14.95 21.52
CA GLY A 228 -7.64 -14.94 20.22
C GLY A 228 -8.57 -15.23 19.03
N THR A 229 -9.88 -15.38 19.26
CA THR A 229 -10.85 -15.55 18.16
C THR A 229 -11.28 -14.21 17.57
N VAL A 230 -11.60 -14.21 16.28
CA VAL A 230 -12.28 -13.11 15.59
C VAL A 230 -13.69 -13.52 15.26
N THR A 231 -14.67 -12.70 15.60
CA THR A 231 -16.08 -12.91 15.25
C THR A 231 -16.69 -11.68 14.62
N GLY A 232 -17.52 -11.87 13.59
CA GLY A 232 -18.26 -10.82 12.89
C GLY A 232 -19.52 -11.40 12.26
N GLU A 233 -20.30 -10.59 11.55
CA GLU A 233 -21.56 -11.04 10.94
C GLU A 233 -21.33 -12.12 9.87
N GLU A 234 -20.32 -11.95 9.04
CA GLU A 234 -19.95 -12.88 7.94
C GLU A 234 -18.46 -13.27 7.99
N LEU A 235 -17.74 -12.90 9.07
CA LEU A 235 -16.31 -13.12 9.22
C LEU A 235 -16.01 -13.86 10.53
N GLU A 236 -15.25 -14.93 10.38
CA GLU A 236 -14.70 -15.70 11.51
C GLU A 236 -13.22 -15.91 11.31
N GLY A 237 -12.46 -16.02 12.39
CA GLY A 237 -11.03 -16.25 12.32
C GLY A 237 -10.33 -16.18 13.66
N THR A 238 -9.06 -15.85 13.63
CA THR A 238 -8.22 -15.70 14.81
C THR A 238 -7.35 -14.44 14.70
N TRP A 239 -6.85 -13.98 15.83
CA TRP A 239 -5.87 -12.91 15.87
C TRP A 239 -4.86 -13.18 16.98
N GLU A 240 -3.64 -12.69 16.74
CA GLU A 240 -2.56 -12.76 17.72
C GLU A 240 -1.68 -11.52 17.59
N ALA A 241 -1.37 -10.88 18.70
CA ALA A 241 -0.35 -9.83 18.79
C ALA A 241 0.94 -10.45 19.32
N GLU A 242 2.05 -10.22 18.63
CA GLU A 242 3.36 -10.72 19.05
C GLU A 242 3.86 -9.91 20.26
N GLU A 243 4.02 -10.58 21.38
CA GLU A 243 4.43 -9.94 22.65
C GLU A 243 5.75 -9.18 22.52
N GLY A 244 5.81 -7.95 23.00
CA GLY A 244 6.99 -7.10 22.98
C GLY A 244 7.32 -6.54 21.58
N THR A 245 6.36 -6.57 20.65
CA THR A 245 6.52 -6.02 19.30
C THR A 245 5.23 -5.32 18.85
N PRO A 246 5.25 -4.44 17.84
CA PRO A 246 4.04 -3.85 17.28
C PRO A 246 3.28 -4.77 16.32
N TYR A 247 3.73 -6.00 16.11
CA TYR A 247 3.20 -6.86 15.06
C TYR A 247 1.93 -7.58 15.47
N ILE A 248 1.04 -7.74 14.50
CA ILE A 248 -0.22 -8.48 14.62
C ILE A 248 -0.38 -9.43 13.43
N GLU A 249 -0.96 -10.59 13.71
CA GLU A 249 -1.49 -11.50 12.72
C GLU A 249 -3.00 -11.61 12.88
N VAL A 250 -3.73 -11.52 11.79
CA VAL A 250 -5.20 -11.69 11.75
C VAL A 250 -5.53 -12.68 10.66
N THR A 251 -6.13 -13.81 11.01
CA THR A 251 -6.62 -14.80 10.06
C THR A 251 -8.12 -14.60 9.86
N LEU A 252 -8.56 -14.45 8.61
CA LEU A 252 -9.97 -14.34 8.24
C LEU A 252 -10.26 -15.35 7.12
N GLY A 253 -11.07 -16.36 7.43
CA GLY A 253 -11.26 -17.49 6.52
C GLY A 253 -9.94 -18.21 6.23
N GLU A 254 -9.55 -18.25 4.95
CA GLU A 254 -8.29 -18.87 4.49
C GLU A 254 -7.11 -17.87 4.40
N ASN A 255 -7.36 -16.58 4.60
CA ASN A 255 -6.36 -15.52 4.42
C ASN A 255 -5.70 -15.16 5.74
N ILE A 256 -4.38 -15.15 5.74
CA ILE A 256 -3.56 -14.67 6.86
C ILE A 256 -3.06 -13.26 6.51
N TYR A 257 -3.31 -12.32 7.41
CA TYR A 257 -2.88 -10.93 7.30
C TYR A 257 -1.85 -10.63 8.37
N THR A 258 -0.68 -10.16 7.97
CA THR A 258 0.40 -9.75 8.87
C THR A 258 0.63 -8.25 8.78
N GLY A 259 0.81 -7.60 9.92
CA GLY A 259 0.91 -6.15 9.94
C GLY A 259 1.29 -5.57 11.29
N VAL A 260 0.83 -4.35 11.55
CA VAL A 260 1.16 -3.59 12.76
C VAL A 260 -0.08 -3.08 13.46
N VAL A 261 0.02 -2.94 14.78
CA VAL A 261 -0.94 -2.23 15.63
C VAL A 261 -0.36 -0.87 16.00
N LEU A 262 -1.18 0.16 15.92
CA LEU A 262 -0.78 1.52 16.25
C LEU A 262 -1.92 2.30 16.92
N ALA A 263 -1.57 3.20 17.84
CA ALA A 263 -2.48 4.24 18.29
C ALA A 263 -2.38 5.44 17.35
N MET A 264 -3.51 6.01 16.96
CA MET A 264 -3.55 7.20 16.12
C MET A 264 -4.82 8.00 16.38
N THR A 265 -4.88 9.21 15.86
CA THR A 265 -6.08 10.05 15.86
C THR A 265 -6.86 9.80 14.57
N ASP A 266 -8.17 9.57 14.68
CA ASP A 266 -9.04 9.48 13.51
C ASP A 266 -9.37 10.85 12.92
N GLU A 267 -9.99 10.91 11.73
CA GLU A 267 -10.32 12.20 11.08
C GLU A 267 -11.45 12.99 11.76
N ALA A 268 -12.08 12.46 12.78
CA ALA A 268 -13.01 13.18 13.67
C ALA A 268 -12.30 13.77 14.91
N GLY A 269 -10.97 13.51 15.06
CA GLY A 269 -10.16 14.00 16.18
C GLY A 269 -10.23 13.13 17.42
N ASN A 270 -10.59 11.86 17.29
CA ASN A 270 -10.62 10.93 18.41
C ASN A 270 -9.40 10.03 18.42
N ASP A 271 -8.82 9.83 19.59
CA ASP A 271 -7.78 8.82 19.78
C ASP A 271 -8.36 7.42 19.62
N THR A 272 -7.72 6.60 18.80
CA THR A 272 -8.17 5.23 18.55
C THR A 272 -7.00 4.28 18.37
N MET A 273 -7.26 2.99 18.55
CA MET A 273 -6.33 1.93 18.20
C MET A 273 -6.69 1.40 16.82
N CYS A 274 -5.65 1.27 15.98
CA CYS A 274 -5.79 0.75 14.63
C CYS A 274 -4.85 -0.43 14.41
N PHE A 275 -5.15 -1.24 13.41
CA PHE A 275 -4.17 -2.11 12.79
C PHE A 275 -4.22 -1.97 11.27
N SER A 276 -3.08 -2.19 10.64
CA SER A 276 -2.94 -2.28 9.19
C SER A 276 -2.14 -3.51 8.84
N ALA A 277 -2.68 -4.37 8.00
CA ALA A 277 -2.07 -5.66 7.68
C ALA A 277 -2.27 -6.04 6.22
N LYS A 278 -1.36 -6.85 5.68
CA LYS A 278 -1.39 -7.37 4.29
C LYS A 278 -1.42 -8.90 4.29
N SER A 279 -1.98 -9.48 3.25
CA SER A 279 -1.90 -10.92 2.99
C SER A 279 -1.02 -11.23 1.77
N ASP A 280 -0.62 -12.52 1.66
CA ASP A 280 0.08 -13.03 0.48
C ASP A 280 -0.84 -13.19 -0.75
N ASN A 281 -2.11 -12.83 -0.62
CA ASN A 281 -3.07 -12.72 -1.74
C ASN A 281 -3.19 -11.29 -2.29
N ASN A 282 -2.23 -10.40 -2.00
CA ASN A 282 -2.21 -9.01 -2.46
C ASN A 282 -3.33 -8.12 -1.90
N GLU A 283 -3.93 -8.50 -0.79
CA GLU A 283 -4.94 -7.71 -0.09
C GLU A 283 -4.34 -6.97 1.11
N THR A 284 -4.89 -5.81 1.42
CA THR A 284 -4.67 -5.13 2.70
C THR A 284 -5.97 -4.96 3.46
N ILE A 285 -5.87 -5.06 4.77
CA ILE A 285 -6.97 -4.78 5.70
C ILE A 285 -6.58 -3.69 6.68
N TRP A 286 -7.56 -2.86 7.02
CA TRP A 286 -7.46 -1.90 8.09
C TRP A 286 -8.52 -2.17 9.15
N GLY A 287 -8.11 -2.21 10.41
CA GLY A 287 -9.00 -2.26 11.55
C GLY A 287 -8.91 -0.97 12.35
N VAL A 288 -10.07 -0.41 12.70
CA VAL A 288 -10.18 0.80 13.54
C VAL A 288 -11.09 0.48 14.71
N LYS A 289 -10.58 0.61 15.93
CA LYS A 289 -11.33 0.25 17.16
C LYS A 289 -12.55 1.16 17.31
N TYR A 290 -13.68 0.58 17.66
CA TYR A 290 -14.87 1.35 18.00
C TYR A 290 -14.59 2.23 19.21
N LEU A 291 -14.89 3.51 19.07
CA LEU A 291 -15.01 4.38 20.22
C LEU A 291 -16.39 4.15 20.82
N LEU A 292 -16.45 3.58 22.00
CA LEU A 292 -17.69 3.54 22.76
C LEU A 292 -18.01 4.98 23.21
N PRO A 293 -19.24 5.45 23.04
CA PRO A 293 -19.65 6.79 23.45
C PRO A 293 -19.56 6.98 24.97
#